data_c872d8f0707a50503af6c8f06c11a975
#
_entry.id   c872d8f0707a50503af6c8f06c11a975
#
_cell.length_a   1.000
_cell.length_b   1.000
_cell.length_c   1.000
_cell.angle_alpha   90.00
_cell.angle_beta   90.00
_cell.angle_gamma   90.00
#
_symmetry.space_group_name_H-M   'P 1'
#
loop_
_entity.id
_entity.type
_entity.pdbx_description
1 polymer ?
#
loop_
_entity_poly.entity_id
_entity_poly.type
_entity_poly.pdbx_seq_one_letter_code
_entity_poly.pdbx_strand_id
1 'polypeptide(L)'
;MTSSPDSWVYGDYAPDPTKRDLPGMKARWLLEQLPAASNPLVLDYGVGEGKHLHLVRMARPKARLLGVDVREPHSPKYFEFRKVASNEPLPFDTDTFDLVISFDVLEHAEDIERSLDEIHRVLRHGGSFVGFVPAEGGLGPYAFFRLLDPDIYRDTKDHNHAYTRRELCGHFSSRFKIVRLEYSYHFIGAMLDAVFFASFKMPIFGPKLERFWRGQENNYYRQHASQATRRSVVGGLVQFASRVAYYESTLLNKCPLGAKGVHFHLTKL
;
A
#
# COMPACT_ATOMS: atom_id res chain seq x y z
N MET A 1 2.69 -6.38 -23.79
CA MET A 1 3.41 -5.07 -23.77
C MET A 1 3.98 -4.95 -22.38
N THR A 2 5.28 -5.06 -22.26
CA THR A 2 5.98 -4.94 -20.97
C THR A 2 5.78 -3.53 -20.44
N SER A 3 5.14 -3.39 -19.29
CA SER A 3 5.07 -2.13 -18.56
C SER A 3 6.50 -1.63 -18.34
N SER A 4 6.76 -0.37 -18.64
CA SER A 4 8.07 0.25 -18.39
C SER A 4 8.42 0.09 -16.91
N PRO A 5 9.62 -0.40 -16.57
CA PRO A 5 10.03 -0.61 -15.17
C PRO A 5 10.01 0.67 -14.31
N ASP A 6 9.94 1.82 -14.95
CA ASP A 6 10.08 3.14 -14.29
C ASP A 6 8.77 3.76 -13.78
N SER A 7 7.63 3.08 -13.92
CA SER A 7 6.32 3.67 -13.63
C SER A 7 5.99 3.83 -12.13
N TRP A 8 6.75 3.19 -11.24
CA TRP A 8 6.49 3.17 -9.79
C TRP A 8 7.60 3.79 -8.94
N VAL A 9 8.51 4.53 -9.57
CA VAL A 9 9.59 5.23 -8.86
C VAL A 9 9.02 6.48 -8.20
N TYR A 10 8.66 6.35 -6.94
CA TYR A 10 8.38 7.48 -6.07
C TYR A 10 9.72 8.04 -5.59
N GLY A 11 10.07 9.25 -6.03
CA GLY A 11 11.25 9.95 -5.51
C GLY A 11 11.18 10.19 -3.98
N ASP A 12 12.05 10.99 -3.40
CA ASP A 12 12.24 11.31 -1.96
C ASP A 12 10.97 11.75 -1.19
N TYR A 13 9.80 11.20 -1.51
CA TYR A 13 8.51 11.57 -0.95
C TYR A 13 8.08 10.61 0.16
N ALA A 14 7.94 11.13 1.36
CA ALA A 14 7.19 10.47 2.43
C ALA A 14 5.73 10.99 2.45
N PRO A 15 4.72 10.10 2.60
CA PRO A 15 3.34 10.53 2.77
C PRO A 15 3.21 11.44 4.00
N ASP A 16 2.55 12.58 3.84
CA ASP A 16 2.33 13.53 4.93
C ASP A 16 1.14 13.07 5.79
N PRO A 17 1.36 12.65 7.05
CA PRO A 17 0.30 12.15 7.91
C PRO A 17 -0.73 13.24 8.30
N THR A 18 -0.44 14.52 8.09
CA THR A 18 -1.38 15.61 8.38
C THR A 18 -2.41 15.82 7.28
N LYS A 19 -2.17 15.28 6.07
CA LYS A 19 -3.08 15.43 4.94
C LYS A 19 -4.33 14.57 5.08
N ARG A 20 -5.44 15.13 4.60
CA ARG A 20 -6.75 14.47 4.55
C ARG A 20 -6.95 13.80 3.20
N ASP A 21 -6.12 12.82 2.93
CA ASP A 21 -6.14 11.96 1.75
C ASP A 21 -5.77 10.52 2.14
N LEU A 22 -5.83 9.61 1.19
CA LEU A 22 -5.59 8.19 1.45
C LEU A 22 -4.11 7.87 1.74
N PRO A 23 -3.12 8.48 1.07
CA PRO A 23 -1.72 8.35 1.49
C PRO A 23 -1.47 8.81 2.92
N GLY A 24 -2.04 9.97 3.31
CA GLY A 24 -1.96 10.46 4.68
C GLY A 24 -2.67 9.54 5.70
N MET A 25 -3.76 8.86 5.30
CA MET A 25 -4.42 7.85 6.13
C MET A 25 -3.49 6.65 6.37
N LYS A 26 -2.84 6.11 5.34
CA LYS A 26 -1.86 5.02 5.46
C LYS A 26 -0.69 5.43 6.37
N ALA A 27 -0.19 6.66 6.22
CA ALA A 27 0.88 7.20 7.05
C ALA A 27 0.47 7.27 8.53
N ARG A 28 -0.72 7.82 8.85
CA ARG A 28 -1.23 7.84 10.24
C ARG A 28 -1.40 6.44 10.79
N TRP A 29 -1.99 5.53 10.01
CA TRP A 29 -2.16 4.14 10.40
C TRP A 29 -0.82 3.54 10.84
N LEU A 30 0.23 3.66 10.03
CA LEU A 30 1.57 3.18 10.37
C LEU A 30 2.09 3.81 11.67
N LEU A 31 2.03 5.12 11.79
CA LEU A 31 2.57 5.84 12.95
C LEU A 31 1.86 5.49 14.26
N GLU A 32 0.55 5.22 14.22
CA GLU A 32 -0.24 4.78 15.37
C GLU A 32 0.13 3.37 15.85
N GLN A 33 0.68 2.52 14.97
CA GLN A 33 1.03 1.14 15.30
C GLN A 33 2.52 0.93 15.62
N LEU A 34 3.32 2.01 15.65
CA LEU A 34 4.74 1.90 15.96
C LEU A 34 4.97 1.38 17.39
N PRO A 35 5.92 0.44 17.59
CA PRO A 35 6.29 -0.03 18.92
C PRO A 35 6.66 1.11 19.88
N ALA A 36 6.35 0.93 21.15
CA ALA A 36 6.74 1.90 22.20
C ALA A 36 8.26 2.00 22.40
N ALA A 37 9.00 0.96 22.03
CA ALA A 37 10.46 0.95 22.09
C ALA A 37 11.06 2.13 21.30
N SER A 38 12.12 2.74 21.85
CA SER A 38 12.79 3.87 21.23
C SER A 38 13.70 3.47 20.04
N ASN A 39 14.14 2.22 20.01
CA ASN A 39 15.08 1.67 19.02
C ASN A 39 14.59 0.36 18.41
N PRO A 40 13.35 0.28 17.86
CA PRO A 40 12.84 -0.96 17.30
C PRO A 40 13.65 -1.38 16.06
N LEU A 41 13.75 -2.69 15.85
CA LEU A 41 14.23 -3.25 14.60
C LEU A 41 13.04 -3.47 13.65
N VAL A 42 13.02 -2.76 12.53
CA VAL A 42 11.88 -2.68 11.61
C VAL A 42 12.28 -3.20 10.23
N LEU A 43 11.47 -4.09 9.68
CA LEU A 43 11.57 -4.56 8.31
C LEU A 43 10.41 -3.99 7.47
N ASP A 44 10.71 -3.45 6.30
CA ASP A 44 9.71 -3.12 5.28
C ASP A 44 9.78 -4.18 4.17
N TYR A 45 8.72 -4.99 4.09
CA TYR A 45 8.55 -6.02 3.07
C TYR A 45 7.89 -5.40 1.83
N GLY A 46 8.64 -5.29 0.74
CA GLY A 46 8.28 -4.52 -0.44
C GLY A 46 8.58 -3.03 -0.24
N VAL A 47 9.82 -2.72 0.15
CA VAL A 47 10.22 -1.38 0.59
C VAL A 47 10.11 -0.31 -0.49
N GLY A 48 10.18 -0.67 -1.79
CA GLY A 48 10.25 0.31 -2.88
C GLY A 48 11.34 1.35 -2.62
N GLU A 49 10.98 2.62 -2.67
CA GLU A 49 11.92 3.73 -2.40
C GLU A 49 12.02 4.11 -0.91
N GLY A 50 11.42 3.32 -0.01
CA GLY A 50 11.56 3.49 1.45
C GLY A 50 10.67 4.55 2.09
N LYS A 51 9.59 4.97 1.42
CA LYS A 51 8.68 6.02 1.92
C LYS A 51 8.12 5.76 3.33
N HIS A 52 7.82 4.51 3.65
CA HIS A 52 7.29 4.12 4.97
C HIS A 52 8.39 4.07 6.02
N LEU A 53 9.58 3.58 5.66
CA LEU A 53 10.74 3.62 6.55
C LEU A 53 11.18 5.06 6.86
N HIS A 54 11.00 6.00 5.93
CA HIS A 54 11.23 7.41 6.21
C HIS A 54 10.30 7.94 7.32
N LEU A 55 9.02 7.60 7.28
CA LEU A 55 8.08 7.94 8.35
C LEU A 55 8.50 7.34 9.69
N VAL A 56 8.91 6.07 9.70
CA VAL A 56 9.43 5.42 10.91
C VAL A 56 10.66 6.14 11.43
N ARG A 57 11.62 6.51 10.57
CA ARG A 57 12.83 7.26 10.93
C ARG A 57 12.49 8.59 11.61
N MET A 58 11.54 9.34 11.06
CA MET A 58 11.10 10.61 11.64
C MET A 58 10.47 10.44 13.02
N ALA A 59 9.65 9.40 13.22
CA ALA A 59 8.96 9.14 14.49
C ALA A 59 9.84 8.41 15.52
N ARG A 60 10.80 7.62 15.07
CA ARG A 60 11.73 6.81 15.87
C ARG A 60 13.17 6.97 15.35
N PRO A 61 13.86 8.08 15.66
CA PRO A 61 15.19 8.36 15.08
C PRO A 61 16.26 7.31 15.36
N LYS A 62 16.09 6.51 16.44
CA LYS A 62 17.01 5.43 16.82
C LYS A 62 16.62 4.07 16.27
N ALA A 63 15.51 3.94 15.54
CA ALA A 63 15.10 2.68 14.94
C ALA A 63 16.17 2.15 13.97
N ARG A 64 16.37 0.84 13.99
CA ARG A 64 17.16 0.15 12.96
C ARG A 64 16.21 -0.27 11.84
N LEU A 65 16.49 0.20 10.62
CA LEU A 65 15.57 0.10 9.48
C LEU A 65 16.20 -0.77 8.40
N LEU A 66 15.48 -1.81 8.00
CA LEU A 66 15.82 -2.68 6.90
C LEU A 66 14.67 -2.74 5.90
N GLY A 67 15.00 -2.86 4.63
CA GLY A 67 14.02 -3.04 3.57
C GLY A 67 14.38 -4.20 2.67
N VAL A 68 13.38 -4.95 2.22
CA VAL A 68 13.54 -5.97 1.18
C VAL A 68 12.61 -5.66 0.01
N ASP A 69 13.08 -5.91 -1.20
CA ASP A 69 12.29 -5.78 -2.42
C ASP A 69 12.91 -6.64 -3.53
N VAL A 70 12.13 -6.97 -4.54
CA VAL A 70 12.61 -7.61 -5.77
C VAL A 70 13.39 -6.64 -6.67
N ARG A 71 13.18 -5.34 -6.47
CA ARG A 71 13.85 -4.24 -7.18
C ARG A 71 14.73 -3.46 -6.22
N GLU A 72 15.88 -3.02 -6.70
CA GLU A 72 16.77 -2.17 -5.92
C GLU A 72 16.26 -0.72 -5.90
N PRO A 73 16.16 -0.06 -4.73
CA PRO A 73 15.79 1.34 -4.65
C PRO A 73 16.87 2.24 -5.27
N HIS A 74 16.46 3.36 -5.85
CA HIS A 74 17.42 4.28 -6.49
C HIS A 74 18.39 4.93 -5.49
N SER A 75 18.00 5.11 -4.23
CA SER A 75 18.82 5.78 -3.24
C SER A 75 18.44 5.41 -1.80
N PRO A 76 18.87 4.23 -1.30
CA PRO A 76 18.63 3.84 0.09
C PRO A 76 19.54 4.66 1.03
N LYS A 77 19.11 5.88 1.43
CA LYS A 77 19.96 6.81 2.21
C LYS A 77 19.95 6.55 3.72
N TYR A 78 18.94 5.86 4.26
CA TYR A 78 18.69 5.81 5.71
C TYR A 78 18.22 4.45 6.21
N PHE A 79 18.24 3.41 5.37
CA PHE A 79 17.93 2.03 5.72
C PHE A 79 18.88 1.05 5.05
N GLU A 80 19.07 -0.12 5.62
CA GLU A 80 19.79 -1.22 5.00
C GLU A 80 18.85 -1.91 4.02
N PHE A 81 19.30 -2.13 2.78
CA PHE A 81 18.53 -2.80 1.73
C PHE A 81 19.09 -4.18 1.45
N ARG A 82 18.20 -5.16 1.26
CA ARG A 82 18.55 -6.47 0.71
C ARG A 82 17.59 -6.83 -0.42
N LYS A 83 18.16 -7.08 -1.59
CA LYS A 83 17.40 -7.61 -2.72
C LYS A 83 17.01 -9.05 -2.44
N VAL A 84 15.73 -9.38 -2.66
CA VAL A 84 15.18 -10.74 -2.52
C VAL A 84 14.44 -11.10 -3.80
N ALA A 85 14.48 -12.35 -4.24
CA ALA A 85 13.60 -12.80 -5.30
C ALA A 85 12.20 -13.12 -4.72
N SER A 86 11.19 -13.04 -5.60
CA SER A 86 9.85 -13.51 -5.30
C SER A 86 9.94 -14.96 -4.88
N ASN A 87 9.44 -15.48 -3.88
CA ASN A 87 9.51 -16.88 -3.43
C ASN A 87 10.86 -17.38 -2.85
N GLU A 88 11.82 -16.50 -2.59
CA GLU A 88 13.01 -16.89 -1.82
C GLU A 88 12.79 -16.64 -0.32
N PRO A 89 13.42 -17.45 0.57
CA PRO A 89 13.42 -17.14 1.99
C PRO A 89 14.05 -15.78 2.27
N LEU A 90 13.50 -15.04 3.23
CA LEU A 90 14.09 -13.79 3.66
C LEU A 90 15.47 -14.05 4.30
N PRO A 91 16.51 -13.26 3.95
CA PRO A 91 17.88 -13.46 4.43
C PRO A 91 18.09 -12.95 5.87
N PHE A 92 17.19 -13.35 6.77
CA PHE A 92 17.20 -12.98 8.19
C PHE A 92 16.88 -14.19 9.06
N ASP A 93 17.39 -14.17 10.28
CA ASP A 93 17.10 -15.19 11.26
C ASP A 93 15.65 -15.14 11.74
N THR A 94 15.17 -16.26 12.29
CA THR A 94 13.87 -16.35 12.97
C THR A 94 13.85 -15.39 14.16
N ASP A 95 12.65 -14.84 14.49
CA ASP A 95 12.41 -14.00 15.66
C ASP A 95 13.32 -12.75 15.77
N THR A 96 13.55 -12.10 14.64
CA THR A 96 14.49 -10.97 14.52
C THR A 96 13.82 -9.61 14.72
N PHE A 97 12.67 -9.36 14.06
CA PHE A 97 12.10 -8.03 13.95
C PHE A 97 11.04 -7.73 15.00
N ASP A 98 11.04 -6.51 15.51
CA ASP A 98 10.00 -5.97 16.40
C ASP A 98 8.73 -5.63 15.62
N LEU A 99 8.93 -5.13 14.40
CA LEU A 99 7.87 -4.70 13.50
C LEU A 99 8.24 -5.09 12.07
N VAL A 100 7.30 -5.71 11.37
CA VAL A 100 7.30 -5.83 9.91
C VAL A 100 6.19 -4.95 9.37
N ILE A 101 6.49 -4.18 8.33
CA ILE A 101 5.49 -3.37 7.61
C ILE A 101 5.39 -3.83 6.16
N SER A 102 4.19 -3.73 5.57
CA SER A 102 3.96 -4.01 4.16
C SER A 102 2.74 -3.24 3.65
N PHE A 103 2.93 -2.40 2.65
CA PHE A 103 1.87 -1.56 2.10
C PHE A 103 1.84 -1.66 0.58
N ASP A 104 0.71 -2.09 0.03
CA ASP A 104 0.51 -2.29 -1.42
C ASP A 104 1.54 -3.27 -2.02
N VAL A 105 1.70 -4.45 -1.42
CA VAL A 105 2.69 -5.46 -1.82
C VAL A 105 2.09 -6.86 -1.93
N LEU A 106 1.26 -7.27 -0.96
CA LEU A 106 0.77 -8.66 -0.90
C LEU A 106 -0.15 -9.02 -2.07
N GLU A 107 -0.81 -8.05 -2.67
CA GLU A 107 -1.61 -8.22 -3.89
C GLU A 107 -0.77 -8.56 -5.14
N HIS A 108 0.53 -8.25 -5.10
CA HIS A 108 1.49 -8.57 -6.16
C HIS A 108 2.24 -9.89 -5.90
N ALA A 109 2.11 -10.46 -4.70
CA ALA A 109 2.79 -11.71 -4.36
C ALA A 109 2.30 -12.85 -5.26
N GLU A 110 3.21 -13.67 -5.77
CA GLU A 110 2.86 -14.89 -6.50
C GLU A 110 2.26 -15.95 -5.56
N ASP A 111 2.79 -16.00 -4.32
CA ASP A 111 2.36 -16.89 -3.24
C ASP A 111 2.28 -16.10 -1.93
N ILE A 112 1.06 -15.69 -1.55
CA ILE A 112 0.82 -14.95 -0.31
C ILE A 112 1.09 -15.80 0.92
N GLU A 113 0.81 -17.12 0.87
CA GLU A 113 1.01 -18.01 2.00
C GLU A 113 2.49 -18.07 2.37
N ARG A 114 3.35 -18.26 1.38
CA ARG A 114 4.79 -18.26 1.57
C ARG A 114 5.32 -16.92 2.07
N SER A 115 4.81 -15.82 1.52
CA SER A 115 5.16 -14.47 1.98
C SER A 115 4.81 -14.28 3.46
N LEU A 116 3.62 -14.72 3.87
CA LEU A 116 3.16 -14.63 5.26
C LEU A 116 3.93 -15.59 6.19
N ASP A 117 4.32 -16.78 5.71
CA ASP A 117 5.18 -17.72 6.47
C ASP A 117 6.54 -17.09 6.78
N GLU A 118 7.17 -16.46 5.80
CA GLU A 118 8.46 -15.81 5.97
C GLU A 118 8.35 -14.56 6.88
N ILE A 119 7.32 -13.73 6.69
CA ILE A 119 7.04 -12.60 7.58
C ILE A 119 6.83 -13.10 9.02
N HIS A 120 6.04 -14.17 9.20
CA HIS A 120 5.84 -14.77 10.51
C HIS A 120 7.14 -15.31 11.09
N ARG A 121 7.97 -15.98 10.30
CA ARG A 121 9.24 -16.54 10.74
C ARG A 121 10.18 -15.47 11.28
N VAL A 122 10.37 -14.39 10.52
CA VAL A 122 11.33 -13.34 10.90
C VAL A 122 10.81 -12.39 11.97
N LEU A 123 9.50 -12.32 12.20
CA LEU A 123 8.90 -11.52 13.25
C LEU A 123 9.09 -12.21 14.59
N ARG A 124 9.52 -11.51 15.63
CA ARG A 124 9.66 -12.06 16.98
C ARG A 124 8.30 -12.32 17.65
N HIS A 125 8.25 -13.20 18.63
CA HIS A 125 7.06 -13.40 19.44
C HIS A 125 6.60 -12.07 20.07
N GLY A 126 5.30 -11.78 19.97
CA GLY A 126 4.72 -10.49 20.37
C GLY A 126 5.06 -9.32 19.46
N GLY A 127 5.85 -9.54 18.42
CA GLY A 127 6.10 -8.54 17.37
C GLY A 127 4.88 -8.24 16.52
N SER A 128 4.88 -7.09 15.88
CA SER A 128 3.74 -6.60 15.09
C SER A 128 3.99 -6.70 13.59
N PHE A 129 2.97 -7.14 12.85
CA PHE A 129 2.89 -7.02 11.39
C PHE A 129 1.80 -6.03 11.03
N VAL A 130 2.19 -4.93 10.38
CA VAL A 130 1.31 -3.78 10.10
C VAL A 130 1.34 -3.43 8.64
N GLY A 131 0.18 -3.15 8.05
CA GLY A 131 0.16 -2.79 6.65
C GLY A 131 -1.20 -2.47 6.06
N PHE A 132 -1.23 -2.51 4.74
CA PHE A 132 -2.42 -2.27 3.94
C PHE A 132 -2.39 -3.18 2.71
N VAL A 133 -3.56 -3.75 2.39
CA VAL A 133 -3.79 -4.53 1.18
C VAL A 133 -5.10 -4.11 0.53
N PRO A 134 -5.16 -3.91 -0.80
CA PRO A 134 -6.41 -3.78 -1.52
C PRO A 134 -7.28 -5.03 -1.39
N ALA A 135 -8.57 -4.86 -1.13
CA ALA A 135 -9.56 -5.94 -1.01
C ALA A 135 -10.61 -5.81 -2.14
N GLU A 136 -10.18 -5.97 -3.36
CA GLU A 136 -10.97 -5.72 -4.57
C GLU A 136 -11.89 -6.89 -4.98
N GLY A 137 -11.73 -8.06 -4.36
CA GLY A 137 -12.51 -9.28 -4.63
C GLY A 137 -13.95 -9.25 -4.15
N GLY A 138 -14.31 -8.33 -3.24
CA GLY A 138 -15.63 -8.26 -2.61
C GLY A 138 -16.73 -7.67 -3.48
N LEU A 139 -17.96 -7.65 -2.92
CA LEU A 139 -19.10 -6.92 -3.50
C LEU A 139 -18.88 -5.42 -3.33
N GLY A 140 -19.23 -4.64 -4.36
CA GLY A 140 -19.09 -3.19 -4.36
C GLY A 140 -18.90 -2.63 -5.77
N PRO A 141 -18.53 -1.37 -5.92
CA PRO A 141 -18.31 -0.76 -7.24
C PRO A 141 -17.36 -1.55 -8.14
N TYR A 142 -16.34 -2.13 -7.56
CA TYR A 142 -15.35 -2.96 -8.27
C TYR A 142 -15.94 -4.26 -8.85
N ALA A 143 -16.95 -4.86 -8.23
CA ALA A 143 -17.61 -6.05 -8.75
C ALA A 143 -18.27 -5.78 -10.10
N PHE A 144 -18.88 -4.60 -10.27
CA PHE A 144 -19.47 -4.20 -11.53
C PHE A 144 -18.43 -4.13 -12.67
N PHE A 145 -17.28 -3.50 -12.41
CA PHE A 145 -16.22 -3.39 -13.42
C PHE A 145 -15.58 -4.74 -13.75
N ARG A 146 -15.46 -5.65 -12.77
CA ARG A 146 -14.99 -7.03 -13.03
C ARG A 146 -15.97 -7.86 -13.85
N LEU A 147 -17.27 -7.61 -13.77
CA LEU A 147 -18.24 -8.25 -14.66
C LEU A 147 -18.06 -7.83 -16.12
N LEU A 148 -17.62 -6.60 -16.36
CA LEU A 148 -17.35 -6.09 -17.71
C LEU A 148 -15.98 -6.55 -18.21
N ASP A 149 -14.97 -6.59 -17.35
CA ASP A 149 -13.60 -6.99 -17.65
C ASP A 149 -12.95 -7.62 -16.40
N PRO A 150 -12.89 -8.97 -16.33
CA PRO A 150 -12.31 -9.67 -15.19
C PRO A 150 -10.84 -9.32 -14.90
N ASP A 151 -10.08 -8.98 -15.94
CA ASP A 151 -8.65 -8.69 -15.85
C ASP A 151 -8.32 -7.20 -15.70
N ILE A 152 -9.35 -6.34 -15.57
CA ILE A 152 -9.16 -4.88 -15.52
C ILE A 152 -8.10 -4.44 -14.50
N TYR A 153 -8.03 -5.08 -13.35
CA TYR A 153 -7.09 -4.71 -12.28
C TYR A 153 -5.70 -5.30 -12.49
N ARG A 154 -5.60 -6.49 -13.07
CA ARG A 154 -4.32 -7.05 -13.49
C ARG A 154 -3.67 -6.15 -14.53
N ASP A 155 -4.43 -5.77 -15.55
CA ASP A 155 -3.90 -5.00 -16.67
C ASP A 155 -3.62 -3.53 -16.32
N THR A 156 -4.36 -2.96 -15.37
CA THR A 156 -4.25 -1.54 -15.03
C THR A 156 -3.41 -1.26 -13.79
N LYS A 157 -3.34 -2.20 -12.85
CA LYS A 157 -2.66 -2.04 -11.55
C LYS A 157 -1.57 -3.07 -11.28
N ASP A 158 -1.40 -4.05 -12.15
CA ASP A 158 -0.44 -5.16 -11.97
C ASP A 158 -0.73 -6.00 -10.71
N HIS A 159 -2.01 -6.07 -10.29
CA HIS A 159 -2.43 -6.88 -9.16
C HIS A 159 -2.63 -8.33 -9.58
N ASN A 160 -1.83 -9.26 -9.03
CA ASN A 160 -1.98 -10.68 -9.29
C ASN A 160 -3.26 -11.25 -8.67
N HIS A 161 -3.71 -10.68 -7.56
CA HIS A 161 -4.86 -11.15 -6.81
C HIS A 161 -5.81 -10.03 -6.41
N ALA A 162 -7.10 -10.27 -6.60
CA ALA A 162 -8.18 -9.40 -6.11
C ALA A 162 -8.79 -10.05 -4.86
N TYR A 163 -8.16 -9.90 -3.71
CA TYR A 163 -8.61 -10.50 -2.46
C TYR A 163 -9.95 -9.97 -1.99
N THR A 164 -10.76 -10.84 -1.40
CA THR A 164 -11.84 -10.43 -0.52
C THR A 164 -11.32 -10.23 0.90
N ARG A 165 -12.04 -9.44 1.72
CA ARG A 165 -11.76 -9.33 3.16
C ARG A 165 -11.71 -10.72 3.84
N ARG A 166 -12.62 -11.63 3.46
CA ARG A 166 -12.73 -12.96 4.07
C ARG A 166 -11.47 -13.79 3.82
N GLU A 167 -10.97 -13.76 2.59
CA GLU A 167 -9.72 -14.43 2.21
C GLU A 167 -8.54 -13.85 2.98
N LEU A 168 -8.37 -12.51 2.98
CA LEU A 168 -7.30 -11.85 3.75
C LEU A 168 -7.35 -12.22 5.24
N CYS A 169 -8.53 -12.18 5.87
CA CYS A 169 -8.67 -12.60 7.26
C CYS A 169 -8.34 -14.09 7.46
N GLY A 170 -8.66 -14.96 6.49
CA GLY A 170 -8.30 -16.37 6.51
C GLY A 170 -6.79 -16.56 6.49
N HIS A 171 -6.09 -15.93 5.54
CA HIS A 171 -4.63 -15.95 5.42
C HIS A 171 -3.94 -15.44 6.70
N PHE A 172 -4.45 -14.34 7.28
CA PHE A 172 -3.86 -13.76 8.47
C PHE A 172 -4.09 -14.64 9.72
N SER A 173 -5.32 -15.09 9.95
CA SER A 173 -5.70 -15.80 11.18
C SER A 173 -5.06 -17.18 11.32
N SER A 174 -4.52 -17.74 10.25
CA SER A 174 -3.76 -19.01 10.29
C SER A 174 -2.39 -18.87 10.97
N ARG A 175 -1.86 -17.63 11.07
CA ARG A 175 -0.48 -17.36 11.54
C ARG A 175 -0.40 -16.31 12.64
N PHE A 176 -1.34 -15.36 12.64
CA PHE A 176 -1.29 -14.18 13.50
C PHE A 176 -2.58 -14.00 14.27
N LYS A 177 -2.48 -13.37 15.42
CA LYS A 177 -3.62 -12.76 16.10
C LYS A 177 -3.95 -11.44 15.43
N ILE A 178 -5.18 -11.28 14.96
CA ILE A 178 -5.67 -10.00 14.43
C ILE A 178 -5.95 -9.07 15.61
N VAL A 179 -5.19 -7.97 15.73
CA VAL A 179 -5.33 -6.96 16.79
C VAL A 179 -6.32 -5.89 16.36
N ARG A 180 -6.14 -5.35 15.14
CA ARG A 180 -6.98 -4.27 14.61
C ARG A 180 -7.11 -4.38 13.11
N LEU A 181 -8.32 -4.18 12.61
CA LEU A 181 -8.62 -3.97 11.19
C LEU A 181 -9.37 -2.68 11.02
N GLU A 182 -8.99 -1.90 10.01
CA GLU A 182 -9.74 -0.75 9.53
C GLU A 182 -9.87 -0.79 8.01
N TYR A 183 -10.88 -0.08 7.53
CA TYR A 183 -11.29 -0.16 6.14
C TYR A 183 -11.26 1.22 5.49
N SER A 184 -10.94 1.25 4.22
CA SER A 184 -10.90 2.49 3.43
C SER A 184 -11.35 2.26 2.00
N TYR A 185 -11.50 3.34 1.23
CA TYR A 185 -12.01 3.28 -0.13
C TYR A 185 -13.38 2.60 -0.20
N HIS A 186 -14.37 3.16 0.47
CA HIS A 186 -15.73 2.66 0.46
C HIS A 186 -16.44 3.03 -0.86
N PHE A 187 -17.76 3.13 -0.86
CA PHE A 187 -18.55 3.25 -2.08
C PHE A 187 -18.11 4.38 -3.01
N ILE A 188 -17.98 5.61 -2.51
CA ILE A 188 -17.63 6.77 -3.33
C ILE A 188 -16.16 6.68 -3.75
N GLY A 189 -15.27 6.43 -2.81
CA GLY A 189 -13.84 6.28 -3.08
C GLY A 189 -13.55 5.13 -4.06
N ALA A 190 -14.17 3.97 -3.83
CA ALA A 190 -14.03 2.81 -4.72
C ALA A 190 -14.63 3.05 -6.11
N MET A 191 -15.78 3.74 -6.22
CA MET A 191 -16.39 4.08 -7.50
C MET A 191 -15.50 5.03 -8.30
N LEU A 192 -14.99 6.08 -7.66
CA LEU A 192 -14.10 7.05 -8.32
C LEU A 192 -12.83 6.38 -8.83
N ASP A 193 -12.22 5.52 -8.02
CA ASP A 193 -11.03 4.77 -8.40
C ASP A 193 -11.33 3.76 -9.53
N ALA A 194 -12.43 3.01 -9.44
CA ALA A 194 -12.83 2.04 -10.45
C ALA A 194 -13.13 2.70 -11.80
N VAL A 195 -13.91 3.80 -11.82
CA VAL A 195 -14.20 4.58 -13.04
C VAL A 195 -12.90 5.13 -13.64
N PHE A 196 -12.01 5.61 -12.78
CA PHE A 196 -10.75 6.17 -13.21
C PHE A 196 -9.88 5.11 -13.92
N PHE A 197 -9.65 3.94 -13.32
CA PHE A 197 -8.84 2.89 -13.95
C PHE A 197 -9.54 2.26 -15.16
N ALA A 198 -10.88 2.11 -15.13
CA ALA A 198 -11.63 1.65 -16.30
C ALA A 198 -11.49 2.59 -17.50
N SER A 199 -11.33 3.90 -17.25
CA SER A 199 -11.15 4.88 -18.33
C SER A 199 -9.85 4.67 -19.13
N PHE A 200 -8.82 4.02 -18.55
CA PHE A 200 -7.58 3.69 -19.28
C PHE A 200 -7.80 2.67 -20.40
N LYS A 201 -8.83 1.84 -20.29
CA LYS A 201 -9.21 0.86 -21.34
C LYS A 201 -10.03 1.45 -22.49
N MET A 202 -10.37 2.74 -22.46
CA MET A 202 -11.09 3.39 -23.55
C MET A 202 -10.21 3.46 -24.81
N PRO A 203 -10.69 2.96 -25.99
CA PRO A 203 -9.83 2.72 -27.17
C PRO A 203 -9.05 3.94 -27.67
N ILE A 204 -9.64 5.13 -27.63
CA ILE A 204 -9.07 6.35 -28.23
C ILE A 204 -8.38 7.21 -27.16
N PHE A 205 -8.99 7.35 -26.01
CA PHE A 205 -8.56 8.28 -24.96
C PHE A 205 -7.75 7.60 -23.85
N GLY A 206 -7.96 6.29 -23.64
CA GLY A 206 -7.36 5.53 -22.55
C GLY A 206 -5.83 5.65 -22.50
N PRO A 207 -5.09 5.35 -23.58
CA PRO A 207 -3.62 5.44 -23.55
C PRO A 207 -3.09 6.85 -23.32
N LYS A 208 -3.83 7.89 -23.77
CA LYS A 208 -3.48 9.29 -23.51
C LYS A 208 -3.73 9.68 -22.06
N LEU A 209 -4.88 9.22 -21.52
CA LEU A 209 -5.27 9.46 -20.13
C LEU A 209 -4.34 8.73 -19.16
N GLU A 210 -4.00 7.49 -19.44
CA GLU A 210 -3.03 6.71 -18.67
C GLU A 210 -1.67 7.39 -18.64
N ARG A 211 -1.13 7.80 -19.80
CA ARG A 211 0.15 8.52 -19.89
C ARG A 211 0.10 9.84 -19.14
N PHE A 212 -0.99 10.60 -19.29
CA PHE A 212 -1.22 11.84 -18.57
C PHE A 212 -1.24 11.59 -17.06
N TRP A 213 -1.97 10.56 -16.61
CA TRP A 213 -2.09 10.23 -15.19
C TRP A 213 -0.77 9.76 -14.60
N ARG A 214 -0.07 8.83 -15.23
CA ARG A 214 1.26 8.39 -14.78
C ARG A 214 2.23 9.56 -14.68
N GLY A 215 2.16 10.52 -15.60
CA GLY A 215 2.89 11.78 -15.51
C GLY A 215 2.44 12.65 -14.34
N GLN A 216 1.13 12.72 -14.04
CA GLN A 216 0.60 13.47 -12.90
C GLN A 216 0.86 12.78 -11.55
N GLU A 217 0.80 11.46 -11.49
CA GLU A 217 1.14 10.69 -10.32
C GLU A 217 2.60 10.89 -9.93
N ASN A 218 3.51 10.77 -10.87
CA ASN A 218 4.91 11.10 -10.67
C ASN A 218 5.09 12.57 -10.25
N ASN A 219 4.34 13.49 -10.84
CA ASN A 219 4.36 14.90 -10.46
C ASN A 219 3.65 15.15 -9.12
N TYR A 220 2.53 14.49 -8.82
CA TYR A 220 1.82 14.60 -7.54
C TYR A 220 2.74 14.20 -6.38
N TYR A 221 3.49 13.13 -6.52
CA TYR A 221 4.45 12.68 -5.52
C TYR A 221 5.73 13.54 -5.49
N ARG A 222 6.22 14.03 -6.63
CA ARG A 222 7.34 14.97 -6.70
C ARG A 222 7.00 16.38 -6.20
N GLN A 223 5.76 16.84 -6.40
CA GLN A 223 5.34 18.22 -6.12
C GLN A 223 4.80 18.41 -4.70
N HIS A 224 4.57 17.36 -3.96
CA HIS A 224 4.41 17.49 -2.53
C HIS A 224 5.72 17.88 -1.83
N ALA A 225 6.85 17.72 -2.50
CA ALA A 225 8.12 18.31 -2.10
C ALA A 225 8.26 19.80 -2.53
N SER A 226 7.43 20.32 -3.43
CA SER A 226 7.41 21.72 -3.84
C SER A 226 5.99 22.28 -3.96
N GLN A 227 5.73 23.46 -3.42
CA GLN A 227 4.40 24.11 -3.33
C GLN A 227 3.78 24.52 -4.71
N ALA A 228 4.24 24.02 -5.84
CA ALA A 228 4.01 24.60 -7.16
C ALA A 228 2.78 24.12 -7.95
N THR A 229 1.94 23.16 -7.46
CA THR A 229 0.92 22.52 -8.32
C THR A 229 -0.54 22.80 -7.99
N ARG A 230 -0.87 24.00 -7.58
CA ARG A 230 -2.28 24.40 -7.34
C ARG A 230 -3.09 24.83 -8.60
N ARG A 231 -2.59 24.68 -9.82
CA ARG A 231 -3.17 25.42 -10.98
C ARG A 231 -3.86 24.60 -12.06
N SER A 232 -4.10 23.30 -11.89
CA SER A 232 -4.85 22.51 -12.85
C SER A 232 -6.27 22.22 -12.34
N VAL A 233 -7.29 22.45 -13.17
CA VAL A 233 -8.70 22.09 -12.86
C VAL A 233 -8.80 20.58 -12.57
N VAL A 234 -8.10 19.75 -13.33
CA VAL A 234 -8.04 18.30 -13.12
C VAL A 234 -7.40 17.97 -11.77
N GLY A 235 -6.32 18.64 -11.39
CA GLY A 235 -5.70 18.47 -10.08
C GLY A 235 -6.65 18.85 -8.93
N GLY A 236 -7.47 19.88 -9.12
CA GLY A 236 -8.51 20.29 -8.16
C GLY A 236 -9.60 19.23 -7.99
N LEU A 237 -10.06 18.63 -9.09
CA LEU A 237 -11.07 17.56 -9.05
C LEU A 237 -10.53 16.29 -8.37
N VAL A 238 -9.30 15.90 -8.68
CA VAL A 238 -8.65 14.75 -8.03
C VAL A 238 -8.48 14.97 -6.53
N GLN A 239 -8.04 16.17 -6.12
CA GLN A 239 -7.95 16.51 -4.69
C GLN A 239 -9.30 16.50 -4.00
N PHE A 240 -10.34 17.01 -4.65
CA PHE A 240 -11.71 16.97 -4.11
C PHE A 240 -12.18 15.52 -3.95
N ALA A 241 -12.05 14.69 -4.99
CA ALA A 241 -12.41 13.27 -4.95
C ALA A 241 -11.64 12.52 -3.84
N SER A 242 -10.35 12.77 -3.71
CA SER A 242 -9.51 12.18 -2.65
C SER A 242 -9.96 12.59 -1.25
N ARG A 243 -10.37 13.86 -1.06
CA ARG A 243 -10.93 14.33 0.22
C ARG A 243 -12.28 13.66 0.53
N VAL A 244 -13.17 13.55 -0.45
CA VAL A 244 -14.46 12.86 -0.27
C VAL A 244 -14.22 11.41 0.14
N ALA A 245 -13.36 10.69 -0.57
CA ALA A 245 -12.97 9.32 -0.25
C ALA A 245 -12.33 9.20 1.15
N TYR A 246 -11.53 10.19 1.56
CA TYR A 246 -10.95 10.25 2.90
C TYR A 246 -12.01 10.37 3.99
N TYR A 247 -12.97 11.31 3.87
CA TYR A 247 -14.03 11.49 4.87
C TYR A 247 -14.96 10.28 4.93
N GLU A 248 -15.34 9.72 3.78
CA GLU A 248 -16.09 8.46 3.71
C GLU A 248 -15.35 7.34 4.46
N SER A 249 -14.07 7.15 4.16
CA SER A 249 -13.24 6.13 4.82
C SER A 249 -13.10 6.37 6.33
N THR A 250 -13.03 7.63 6.76
CA THR A 250 -12.94 7.96 8.19
C THR A 250 -14.25 7.65 8.93
N LEU A 251 -15.40 7.92 8.30
CA LEU A 251 -16.71 7.62 8.86
C LEU A 251 -17.01 6.12 8.91
N LEU A 252 -16.55 5.38 7.92
CA LEU A 252 -16.86 3.97 7.71
C LEU A 252 -15.68 3.04 8.06
N ASN A 253 -14.64 3.52 8.72
CA ASN A 253 -13.39 2.76 8.95
C ASN A 253 -13.57 1.42 9.67
N LYS A 254 -14.67 1.20 10.39
CA LYS A 254 -15.04 -0.08 11.01
C LYS A 254 -15.98 -0.93 10.15
N CYS A 255 -16.52 -0.37 9.08
CA CYS A 255 -17.48 -1.04 8.22
C CYS A 255 -16.75 -1.73 7.05
N PRO A 256 -16.80 -3.07 6.94
CA PRO A 256 -16.19 -3.77 5.82
C PRO A 256 -17.00 -3.68 4.52
N LEU A 257 -18.26 -3.22 4.59
CA LEU A 257 -19.16 -3.23 3.45
C LEU A 257 -18.73 -2.21 2.39
N GLY A 258 -18.50 -2.68 1.18
CA GLY A 258 -18.07 -1.84 0.05
C GLY A 258 -16.64 -1.33 0.14
N ALA A 259 -15.91 -1.66 1.20
CA ALA A 259 -14.53 -1.25 1.37
C ALA A 259 -13.62 -2.03 0.41
N LYS A 260 -12.69 -1.31 -0.20
CA LYS A 260 -11.67 -1.83 -1.10
C LYS A 260 -10.32 -2.00 -0.41
N GLY A 261 -10.02 -1.23 0.63
CA GLY A 261 -8.75 -1.25 1.34
C GLY A 261 -8.88 -1.82 2.74
N VAL A 262 -7.96 -2.69 3.13
CA VAL A 262 -7.86 -3.26 4.48
C VAL A 262 -6.53 -2.82 5.09
N HIS A 263 -6.63 -2.01 6.12
CA HIS A 263 -5.52 -1.71 7.03
C HIS A 263 -5.51 -2.76 8.13
N PHE A 264 -4.38 -3.35 8.39
CA PHE A 264 -4.26 -4.41 9.38
C PHE A 264 -3.12 -4.16 10.38
N HIS A 265 -3.37 -4.59 11.62
CA HIS A 265 -2.38 -4.77 12.66
C HIS A 265 -2.52 -6.18 13.22
N LEU A 266 -1.51 -6.97 13.04
CA LEU A 266 -1.43 -8.37 13.42
C LEU A 266 -0.27 -8.54 14.42
N THR A 267 -0.35 -9.57 15.27
CA THR A 267 0.72 -9.88 16.23
C THR A 267 1.07 -11.37 16.12
N LYS A 268 2.35 -11.68 16.09
CA LYS A 268 2.84 -13.05 16.21
C LYS A 268 2.60 -13.57 17.63
N LEU A 269 1.96 -14.73 17.71
CA LEU A 269 1.67 -15.43 18.97
C LEU A 269 2.92 -16.09 19.56
#